data_646c7d908fbc5f7d8f7d4ccd8e14c4f1
#
_entry.id   646c7d908fbc5f7d8f7d4ccd8e14c4f1
#
_cell.length_a   1.000
_cell.length_b   1.000
_cell.length_c   1.000
_cell.angle_alpha   90.00
_cell.angle_beta   90.00
_cell.angle_gamma   90.00
#
_symmetry.space_group_name_H-M   'P 1'
#
loop_
_entity.id
_entity.type
_entity.pdbx_description
1 polymer ?
#
loop_
_entity_poly.entity_id
_entity_poly.type
_entity_poly.pdbx_seq_one_letter_code
_entity_poly.pdbx_strand_id
1 'polypeptide(L)'
;SRSAGSRFCFLWLSPHLPAMMRRGALCMSLVGVASGKIYFSETFGDGWESRWTPSKWKESEGTAGKWVASAGKWFSDEVEDKGIQTSEDSKFFGLSAGFDSFSNEGKELIIQYQAKYEKDVECGGGYVKIGPKMSDATTFGDPTVYNIMFGPDKCGYTKRTHLIFNYKGKNVLKKSDLAYKQEGEGTSHVYRLVVKPDNTVLVEIDEEKIYEGSLKEDWEMLAAKEISDPDDKKPSDWVDDSMMDDPEDKKPADWVEEKRMVDTDAKKPDDWDDEEDGEWEAPTKDNPGYKGDWSVKRISNPGYKGFWEAKKIANPEYVDEEALYSYADFGFIGFDLWQVKGGTIFDNIIITDDKSEADVFAKKWKALSEVEAAKKKEEDEAKKAETPETKSEDKEDDDDDAEDDKPDSEEM
;
A
#
# COMPACT_ATOMS: atom_id res chain seq x y z
N SER A 1 -14.74 -9.56 42.28
CA SER A 1 -14.88 -10.61 43.30
C SER A 1 -14.12 -11.83 42.80
N ARG A 2 -13.03 -12.10 43.49
CA ARG A 2 -12.17 -13.29 43.27
C ARG A 2 -12.92 -14.52 43.77
N SER A 3 -13.10 -15.56 42.97
CA SER A 3 -13.46 -16.89 43.44
C SER A 3 -12.22 -17.79 43.30
N ALA A 4 -11.63 -18.08 44.43
CA ALA A 4 -10.58 -19.06 44.59
C ALA A 4 -11.19 -20.47 44.56
N GLY A 5 -10.79 -21.29 43.58
CA GLY A 5 -11.11 -22.72 43.55
C GLY A 5 -10.34 -23.48 44.63
N SER A 6 -11.05 -24.03 45.59
CA SER A 6 -10.54 -24.79 46.71
C SER A 6 -10.05 -26.16 46.24
N ARG A 7 -8.81 -26.46 46.56
CA ARG A 7 -8.20 -27.79 46.42
C ARG A 7 -8.56 -28.60 47.67
N PHE A 8 -9.29 -29.70 47.52
CA PHE A 8 -9.39 -30.73 48.53
C PHE A 8 -8.54 -31.94 48.11
N CYS A 9 -7.43 -32.12 48.82
CA CYS A 9 -6.69 -33.39 48.87
C CYS A 9 -7.17 -34.16 50.12
N PHE A 10 -7.88 -35.25 49.95
CA PHE A 10 -8.16 -36.18 51.05
C PHE A 10 -7.02 -37.17 51.17
N LEU A 11 -6.27 -37.07 52.27
CA LEU A 11 -5.36 -38.10 52.74
C LEU A 11 -6.12 -39.08 53.60
N TRP A 12 -6.22 -40.33 53.19
CA TRP A 12 -6.57 -41.45 54.03
C TRP A 12 -5.31 -42.15 54.50
N LEU A 13 -5.01 -42.04 55.78
CA LEU A 13 -3.97 -42.81 56.46
C LEU A 13 -4.58 -44.12 56.99
N SER A 14 -4.15 -45.25 56.47
CA SER A 14 -4.27 -46.57 57.11
C SER A 14 -2.92 -47.02 57.62
N PRO A 15 -2.79 -47.45 58.90
CA PRO A 15 -1.55 -47.98 59.43
C PRO A 15 -1.43 -49.47 59.19
N HIS A 16 -0.23 -49.91 58.81
CA HIS A 16 0.30 -51.30 58.63
C HIS A 16 0.41 -51.78 57.19
N LEU A 17 1.60 -51.51 56.60
CA LEU A 17 2.29 -52.44 55.68
C LEU A 17 3.76 -51.96 55.50
N PRO A 18 4.72 -52.92 55.27
CA PRO A 18 6.13 -52.66 55.42
C PRO A 18 6.73 -51.99 54.19
N ALA A 19 7.86 -51.33 54.41
CA ALA A 19 8.69 -50.60 53.44
C ALA A 19 9.09 -51.49 52.25
N MET A 20 8.63 -51.12 51.04
CA MET A 20 9.33 -51.20 49.77
C MET A 20 8.31 -51.14 48.62
N MET A 21 8.08 -49.90 48.18
CA MET A 21 7.77 -49.58 46.77
C MET A 21 7.40 -48.08 46.71
N ARG A 22 8.40 -47.24 46.49
CA ARG A 22 8.15 -45.86 46.08
C ARG A 22 7.54 -45.90 44.68
N ARG A 23 6.24 -45.90 44.60
CA ARG A 23 5.52 -45.52 43.37
C ARG A 23 5.48 -44.03 43.29
N GLY A 24 6.34 -43.45 42.46
CA GLY A 24 6.23 -42.06 42.05
C GLY A 24 4.89 -41.83 41.42
N ALA A 25 4.00 -41.06 42.08
CA ALA A 25 2.80 -40.53 41.44
C ALA A 25 3.25 -39.51 40.39
N LEU A 26 3.24 -39.93 39.14
CA LEU A 26 3.40 -39.02 37.99
C LEU A 26 2.12 -38.19 37.95
N CYS A 27 2.17 -36.96 38.50
CA CYS A 27 1.17 -35.94 38.25
C CYS A 27 1.26 -35.57 36.76
N MET A 28 0.51 -36.25 35.89
CA MET A 28 0.20 -35.73 34.57
C MET A 28 -0.65 -34.48 34.76
N SER A 29 -0.03 -33.32 34.72
CA SER A 29 -0.72 -32.06 34.44
C SER A 29 -1.28 -32.20 33.02
N LEU A 30 -2.59 -32.40 32.91
CA LEU A 30 -3.32 -32.15 31.68
C LEU A 30 -3.11 -30.65 31.37
N VAL A 31 -2.14 -30.34 30.56
CA VAL A 31 -2.11 -29.08 29.84
C VAL A 31 -3.28 -29.18 28.87
N GLY A 32 -4.40 -28.58 29.23
CA GLY A 32 -5.49 -28.37 28.29
C GLY A 32 -4.93 -27.57 27.13
N VAL A 33 -4.72 -28.19 26.01
CA VAL A 33 -4.51 -27.49 24.75
C VAL A 33 -5.78 -26.68 24.57
N ALA A 34 -5.70 -25.36 24.75
CA ALA A 34 -6.78 -24.48 24.35
C ALA A 34 -6.97 -24.68 22.85
N SER A 35 -8.06 -25.31 22.45
CA SER A 35 -8.48 -25.39 21.03
C SER A 35 -8.70 -23.97 20.58
N GLY A 36 -8.09 -23.56 19.48
CA GLY A 36 -8.33 -22.27 18.86
C GLY A 36 -9.79 -22.09 18.49
N LYS A 37 -10.20 -20.86 18.32
CA LYS A 37 -11.59 -20.51 18.07
C LYS A 37 -11.76 -19.92 16.68
N ILE A 38 -12.69 -20.46 15.90
CA ILE A 38 -13.20 -19.81 14.69
C ILE A 38 -14.27 -18.80 15.14
N TYR A 39 -14.07 -17.54 14.81
CA TYR A 39 -15.00 -16.44 15.10
C TYR A 39 -16.02 -16.26 13.96
N PHE A 40 -15.56 -16.45 12.73
CA PHE A 40 -16.39 -16.39 11.53
C PHE A 40 -15.77 -17.27 10.43
N SER A 41 -16.63 -17.93 9.65
CA SER A 41 -16.21 -18.59 8.41
C SER A 41 -17.34 -18.61 7.40
N GLU A 42 -17.01 -18.51 6.10
CA GLU A 42 -17.94 -18.51 4.99
C GLU A 42 -17.32 -19.12 3.74
N THR A 43 -18.10 -19.98 3.07
CA THR A 43 -17.76 -20.62 1.79
C THR A 43 -18.88 -20.45 0.75
N PHE A 44 -19.78 -19.52 0.97
CA PHE A 44 -20.90 -19.14 0.10
C PHE A 44 -21.74 -20.29 -0.46
N GLY A 45 -21.82 -21.38 0.28
CA GLY A 45 -22.76 -22.46 0.01
C GLY A 45 -24.23 -22.02 0.08
N ASP A 46 -25.16 -22.92 -0.17
CA ASP A 46 -26.59 -22.64 -0.20
C ASP A 46 -27.09 -21.83 1.01
N GLY A 47 -27.94 -20.85 0.75
CA GLY A 47 -28.52 -19.99 1.79
C GLY A 47 -27.59 -18.87 2.28
N TRP A 48 -26.49 -18.58 1.58
CA TRP A 48 -25.60 -17.44 1.91
C TRP A 48 -26.36 -16.12 2.03
N GLU A 49 -27.43 -15.91 1.26
CA GLU A 49 -28.26 -14.68 1.29
C GLU A 49 -28.89 -14.43 2.66
N SER A 50 -29.05 -15.46 3.48
CA SER A 50 -29.57 -15.31 4.86
C SER A 50 -28.49 -14.90 5.86
N ARG A 51 -27.21 -15.10 5.52
CA ARG A 51 -26.05 -14.78 6.37
C ARG A 51 -25.43 -13.44 6.04
N TRP A 52 -25.61 -12.95 4.81
CA TRP A 52 -25.07 -11.70 4.31
C TRP A 52 -26.15 -10.68 3.98
N THR A 53 -25.90 -9.44 4.27
CA THR A 53 -26.81 -8.31 4.02
C THR A 53 -26.25 -7.43 2.90
N PRO A 54 -26.90 -7.35 1.74
CA PRO A 54 -26.56 -6.37 0.73
C PRO A 54 -26.80 -4.94 1.26
N SER A 55 -25.84 -4.05 1.00
CA SER A 55 -25.95 -2.65 1.35
C SER A 55 -26.91 -1.91 0.44
N LYS A 56 -27.65 -0.95 1.01
CA LYS A 56 -28.45 0.04 0.27
C LYS A 56 -27.68 1.33 0.01
N TRP A 57 -26.44 1.41 0.49
CA TRP A 57 -25.56 2.55 0.19
C TRP A 57 -25.36 2.66 -1.31
N LYS A 58 -25.51 3.86 -1.87
CA LYS A 58 -25.48 4.10 -3.32
C LYS A 58 -26.68 3.55 -4.15
N GLU A 59 -27.67 2.90 -3.54
CA GLU A 59 -28.85 2.40 -4.25
C GLU A 59 -29.68 3.55 -4.85
N SER A 60 -29.91 4.62 -4.09
CA SER A 60 -30.64 5.80 -4.55
C SER A 60 -29.97 6.57 -5.70
N GLU A 61 -28.64 6.41 -5.85
CA GLU A 61 -27.86 6.99 -6.93
C GLU A 61 -27.86 6.10 -8.19
N GLY A 62 -28.42 4.89 -8.11
CA GLY A 62 -28.43 3.92 -9.21
C GLY A 62 -27.05 3.31 -9.52
N THR A 63 -26.08 3.49 -8.60
CA THR A 63 -24.69 3.04 -8.75
C THR A 63 -24.35 1.81 -7.90
N ALA A 64 -25.28 1.31 -7.07
CA ALA A 64 -25.12 0.05 -6.36
C ALA A 64 -25.12 -1.14 -7.31
N GLY A 65 -24.15 -2.03 -7.18
CA GLY A 65 -23.99 -3.27 -7.95
C GLY A 65 -24.60 -4.47 -7.25
N LYS A 66 -24.87 -5.53 -8.02
CA LYS A 66 -25.46 -6.78 -7.54
C LYS A 66 -24.40 -7.85 -7.34
N TRP A 67 -24.63 -8.64 -6.32
CA TRP A 67 -23.86 -9.82 -5.99
C TRP A 67 -24.56 -11.08 -6.52
N VAL A 68 -23.78 -12.04 -7.05
CA VAL A 68 -24.27 -13.34 -7.50
C VAL A 68 -23.34 -14.44 -7.03
N ALA A 69 -23.87 -15.64 -6.78
CA ALA A 69 -23.03 -16.79 -6.51
C ALA A 69 -22.47 -17.36 -7.83
N SER A 70 -21.18 -17.64 -7.89
CA SER A 70 -20.51 -18.11 -9.11
C SER A 70 -19.22 -18.86 -8.77
N ALA A 71 -18.95 -19.96 -9.46
CA ALA A 71 -17.67 -20.65 -9.43
C ALA A 71 -16.65 -20.04 -10.42
N GLY A 72 -17.11 -19.10 -11.27
CA GLY A 72 -16.30 -18.48 -12.31
C GLY A 72 -16.04 -19.41 -13.49
N LYS A 73 -15.06 -19.01 -14.31
CA LYS A 73 -14.73 -19.71 -15.56
C LYS A 73 -14.04 -21.05 -15.34
N TRP A 74 -13.13 -21.11 -14.38
CA TRP A 74 -12.35 -22.30 -14.07
C TRP A 74 -12.62 -22.73 -12.64
N PHE A 75 -13.03 -23.94 -12.46
CA PHE A 75 -13.37 -24.54 -11.17
C PHE A 75 -13.07 -26.04 -11.18
N SER A 76 -12.94 -26.62 -10.00
CA SER A 76 -12.86 -28.08 -9.79
C SER A 76 -14.26 -28.70 -9.72
N ASP A 77 -15.12 -28.10 -8.88
CA ASP A 77 -16.51 -28.46 -8.70
C ASP A 77 -17.40 -27.22 -8.76
N GLU A 78 -18.38 -27.20 -9.66
CA GLU A 78 -19.24 -26.02 -9.89
C GLU A 78 -20.10 -25.66 -8.66
N VAL A 79 -20.35 -26.59 -7.76
CA VAL A 79 -21.18 -26.36 -6.56
C VAL A 79 -20.31 -25.94 -5.37
N GLU A 80 -19.23 -26.70 -5.14
CA GLU A 80 -18.36 -26.51 -3.97
C GLU A 80 -17.41 -25.30 -4.10
N ASP A 81 -17.06 -24.89 -5.32
CA ASP A 81 -16.15 -23.78 -5.59
C ASP A 81 -16.89 -22.45 -5.85
N LYS A 82 -18.20 -22.37 -5.50
CA LYS A 82 -18.94 -21.12 -5.59
C LYS A 82 -18.48 -20.15 -4.52
N GLY A 83 -18.15 -18.95 -4.97
CA GLY A 83 -18.00 -17.77 -4.14
C GLY A 83 -19.04 -16.71 -4.46
N ILE A 84 -18.91 -15.55 -3.85
CA ILE A 84 -19.74 -14.38 -4.12
C ILE A 84 -19.05 -13.47 -5.14
N GLN A 85 -19.73 -13.15 -6.24
CA GLN A 85 -19.19 -12.42 -7.37
C GLN A 85 -19.83 -11.04 -7.55
N THR A 86 -19.01 -10.02 -7.84
CA THR A 86 -19.46 -8.73 -8.36
C THR A 86 -19.90 -8.88 -9.82
N SER A 87 -21.15 -8.57 -10.14
CA SER A 87 -21.75 -8.99 -11.42
C SER A 87 -21.87 -7.90 -12.48
N GLU A 88 -21.58 -6.64 -12.17
CA GLU A 88 -21.81 -5.48 -13.02
C GLU A 88 -20.57 -4.59 -13.12
N ASP A 89 -20.37 -3.93 -14.26
CA ASP A 89 -19.29 -2.97 -14.46
C ASP A 89 -19.66 -1.58 -13.93
N SER A 90 -18.67 -0.81 -13.46
CA SER A 90 -18.81 0.59 -12.99
C SER A 90 -19.84 0.74 -11.88
N LYS A 91 -19.70 -0.07 -10.82
CA LYS A 91 -20.61 -0.11 -9.67
C LYS A 91 -19.87 -0.11 -8.33
N PHE A 92 -20.60 0.35 -7.32
CA PHE A 92 -20.25 0.15 -5.91
C PHE A 92 -20.87 -1.15 -5.41
N PHE A 93 -20.09 -1.96 -4.74
CA PHE A 93 -20.52 -3.27 -4.22
C PHE A 93 -20.41 -3.29 -2.69
N GLY A 94 -21.52 -3.17 -2.01
CA GLY A 94 -21.62 -3.27 -0.56
C GLY A 94 -22.27 -4.59 -0.14
N LEU A 95 -21.58 -5.39 0.68
CA LEU A 95 -22.10 -6.64 1.24
C LEU A 95 -21.43 -6.91 2.57
N SER A 96 -22.21 -7.23 3.62
CA SER A 96 -21.63 -7.48 4.94
C SER A 96 -22.32 -8.62 5.69
N ALA A 97 -21.57 -9.31 6.55
CA ALA A 97 -22.06 -10.31 7.48
C ALA A 97 -21.74 -9.93 8.91
N GLY A 98 -22.73 -10.02 9.80
CA GLY A 98 -22.55 -9.87 11.23
C GLY A 98 -22.28 -11.19 11.92
N PHE A 99 -21.50 -11.17 12.99
CA PHE A 99 -21.22 -12.33 13.83
C PHE A 99 -21.20 -11.94 15.31
N ASP A 100 -21.05 -12.94 16.18
CA ASP A 100 -20.94 -12.69 17.63
C ASP A 100 -19.68 -11.89 17.92
N SER A 101 -19.85 -10.76 18.62
CA SER A 101 -18.76 -9.86 18.95
C SER A 101 -17.66 -10.55 19.76
N PHE A 102 -16.41 -10.26 19.42
CA PHE A 102 -15.24 -10.72 20.15
C PHE A 102 -14.15 -9.66 20.24
N SER A 103 -13.25 -9.84 21.22
CA SER A 103 -12.00 -9.09 21.32
C SER A 103 -10.81 -10.01 21.01
N ASN A 104 -9.78 -9.46 20.36
CA ASN A 104 -8.52 -10.17 20.15
C ASN A 104 -7.48 -9.85 21.25
N GLU A 105 -7.88 -9.23 22.37
CA GLU A 105 -6.97 -8.94 23.48
C GLU A 105 -6.29 -10.22 23.99
N GLY A 106 -4.95 -10.22 24.02
CA GLY A 106 -4.13 -11.34 24.44
C GLY A 106 -4.10 -12.53 23.48
N LYS A 107 -4.60 -12.36 22.24
CA LYS A 107 -4.70 -13.43 21.24
C LYS A 107 -4.17 -13.00 19.90
N GLU A 108 -3.72 -13.98 19.13
CA GLU A 108 -3.47 -13.81 17.71
C GLU A 108 -4.81 -13.65 16.97
N LEU A 109 -4.84 -12.79 15.96
CA LEU A 109 -5.96 -12.62 15.05
C LEU A 109 -5.51 -12.98 13.65
N ILE A 110 -6.18 -13.95 13.05
CA ILE A 110 -5.96 -14.38 11.67
C ILE A 110 -7.21 -14.05 10.86
N ILE A 111 -7.02 -13.31 9.77
CA ILE A 111 -8.03 -12.98 8.79
C ILE A 111 -7.55 -13.52 7.46
N GLN A 112 -8.30 -14.45 6.88
CA GLN A 112 -7.95 -15.04 5.59
C GLN A 112 -9.16 -15.12 4.69
N TYR A 113 -8.96 -14.90 3.40
CA TYR A 113 -9.97 -15.08 2.37
C TYR A 113 -9.31 -15.32 1.02
N GLN A 114 -10.09 -15.84 0.07
CA GLN A 114 -9.72 -16.04 -1.32
C GLN A 114 -10.35 -14.95 -2.19
N ALA A 115 -9.62 -14.44 -3.19
CA ALA A 115 -10.14 -13.57 -4.23
C ALA A 115 -9.67 -14.06 -5.60
N LYS A 116 -10.56 -13.97 -6.62
CA LYS A 116 -10.33 -14.39 -7.99
C LYS A 116 -10.87 -13.32 -8.93
N TYR A 117 -10.07 -12.85 -9.87
CA TYR A 117 -10.49 -11.90 -10.88
C TYR A 117 -10.79 -12.59 -12.19
N GLU A 118 -12.07 -12.63 -12.58
CA GLU A 118 -12.49 -13.19 -13.86
C GLU A 118 -12.14 -12.28 -15.05
N LYS A 119 -11.87 -11.01 -14.78
CA LYS A 119 -11.46 -9.98 -15.74
C LYS A 119 -10.39 -9.10 -15.11
N ASP A 120 -9.58 -8.43 -15.93
CA ASP A 120 -8.71 -7.36 -15.42
C ASP A 120 -9.57 -6.23 -14.82
N VAL A 121 -9.33 -5.92 -13.56
CA VAL A 121 -10.14 -4.96 -12.78
C VAL A 121 -10.01 -3.53 -13.29
N GLU A 122 -8.96 -3.16 -14.03
CA GLU A 122 -8.61 -1.80 -14.43
C GLU A 122 -8.49 -0.83 -13.24
N CYS A 123 -9.59 -0.59 -12.52
CA CYS A 123 -9.62 0.17 -11.28
C CYS A 123 -10.67 -0.43 -10.35
N GLY A 124 -10.24 -0.91 -9.19
CA GLY A 124 -11.14 -1.47 -8.19
C GLY A 124 -10.45 -2.26 -7.10
N GLY A 125 -11.12 -2.37 -5.96
CA GLY A 125 -10.67 -3.10 -4.80
C GLY A 125 -11.11 -4.56 -4.78
N GLY A 126 -10.33 -5.38 -4.07
CA GLY A 126 -10.65 -6.75 -3.69
C GLY A 126 -10.39 -7.00 -2.20
N TYR A 127 -10.56 -5.98 -1.38
CA TYR A 127 -10.25 -6.00 0.05
C TYR A 127 -11.50 -6.24 0.91
N VAL A 128 -11.26 -6.65 2.16
CA VAL A 128 -12.30 -6.79 3.20
C VAL A 128 -12.13 -5.70 4.26
N LYS A 129 -13.25 -5.25 4.83
CA LYS A 129 -13.32 -4.41 6.04
C LYS A 129 -13.88 -5.24 7.19
N ILE A 130 -13.24 -5.15 8.36
CA ILE A 130 -13.64 -5.88 9.57
C ILE A 130 -13.68 -4.88 10.71
N GLY A 131 -14.76 -4.90 11.49
CA GLY A 131 -14.95 -3.87 12.51
C GLY A 131 -15.97 -4.24 13.60
N PRO A 132 -16.32 -3.24 14.44
CA PRO A 132 -17.26 -3.42 15.54
C PRO A 132 -18.67 -3.75 15.02
N LYS A 133 -19.48 -4.38 15.86
CA LYS A 133 -20.84 -4.75 15.50
C LYS A 133 -21.66 -3.55 15.00
N MET A 134 -22.20 -3.67 13.80
CA MET A 134 -23.05 -2.65 13.20
C MET A 134 -24.48 -2.72 13.75
N SER A 135 -25.13 -1.56 13.92
CA SER A 135 -26.54 -1.48 14.29
C SER A 135 -27.48 -1.76 13.12
N ASP A 136 -27.06 -1.40 11.91
CA ASP A 136 -27.80 -1.61 10.66
C ASP A 136 -26.84 -1.95 9.53
N ALA A 137 -26.83 -3.20 9.12
CA ALA A 137 -25.99 -3.72 8.05
C ALA A 137 -26.38 -3.18 6.66
N THR A 138 -27.62 -2.69 6.50
CA THR A 138 -28.07 -2.13 5.21
C THR A 138 -27.44 -0.79 4.86
N THR A 139 -26.80 -0.12 5.83
CA THR A 139 -26.09 1.16 5.64
C THR A 139 -24.59 1.00 5.43
N PHE A 140 -24.09 -0.24 5.36
CA PHE A 140 -22.68 -0.53 5.20
C PHE A 140 -22.09 0.11 3.93
N GLY A 141 -20.98 0.83 4.05
CA GLY A 141 -20.31 1.51 2.96
C GLY A 141 -19.14 2.36 3.44
N ASP A 142 -18.66 3.27 2.61
CA ASP A 142 -17.50 4.12 2.89
C ASP A 142 -17.53 4.82 4.26
N PRO A 143 -18.67 5.36 4.76
CA PRO A 143 -18.73 5.98 6.08
C PRO A 143 -18.63 4.99 7.25
N THR A 144 -18.72 3.68 7.01
CA THR A 144 -18.72 2.67 8.07
C THR A 144 -17.38 2.60 8.77
N VAL A 145 -17.38 2.76 10.09
CA VAL A 145 -16.17 2.60 10.91
C VAL A 145 -15.74 1.14 10.90
N TYR A 146 -14.47 0.90 10.63
CA TYR A 146 -13.85 -0.42 10.66
C TYR A 146 -12.57 -0.40 11.52
N ASN A 147 -12.16 -1.55 12.01
CA ASN A 147 -10.89 -1.74 12.74
C ASN A 147 -9.73 -2.00 11.78
N ILE A 148 -9.98 -2.88 10.81
CA ILE A 148 -8.97 -3.34 9.85
C ILE A 148 -9.58 -3.37 8.45
N MET A 149 -8.83 -2.87 7.46
CA MET A 149 -9.08 -3.06 6.03
C MET A 149 -7.88 -3.77 5.44
N PHE A 150 -8.12 -4.88 4.74
CA PHE A 150 -7.05 -5.74 4.23
C PHE A 150 -7.39 -6.33 2.87
N GLY A 151 -6.43 -6.24 1.91
CA GLY A 151 -6.50 -6.92 0.63
C GLY A 151 -6.07 -6.07 -0.56
N PRO A 152 -6.14 -6.66 -1.78
CA PRO A 152 -5.64 -6.04 -3.00
C PRO A 152 -6.49 -4.85 -3.43
N ASP A 153 -5.81 -3.87 -4.03
CA ASP A 153 -6.41 -2.70 -4.67
C ASP A 153 -5.58 -2.28 -5.87
N LYS A 154 -6.26 -2.01 -6.99
CA LYS A 154 -5.62 -1.60 -8.24
C LYS A 154 -6.39 -0.44 -8.82
N CYS A 155 -5.70 0.61 -9.25
CA CYS A 155 -6.30 1.65 -10.08
C CYS A 155 -5.25 2.23 -11.03
N GLY A 156 -5.36 1.91 -12.29
CA GLY A 156 -4.36 2.26 -13.30
C GLY A 156 -2.99 1.64 -12.97
N TYR A 157 -1.99 2.49 -12.81
CA TYR A 157 -0.61 2.05 -12.47
C TYR A 157 -0.43 1.77 -10.97
N THR A 158 -1.31 2.27 -10.11
CA THR A 158 -1.24 2.01 -8.67
C THR A 158 -1.77 0.61 -8.38
N LYS A 159 -0.91 -0.24 -7.86
CA LYS A 159 -1.22 -1.63 -7.48
C LYS A 159 -0.63 -1.89 -6.11
N ARG A 160 -1.44 -2.29 -5.14
CA ARG A 160 -0.98 -2.58 -3.79
C ARG A 160 -1.91 -3.54 -3.06
N THR A 161 -1.44 -4.13 -1.99
CA THR A 161 -2.28 -4.77 -1.00
C THR A 161 -2.46 -3.79 0.16
N HIS A 162 -3.68 -3.33 0.38
CA HIS A 162 -4.01 -2.45 1.51
C HIS A 162 -3.88 -3.19 2.83
N LEU A 163 -3.32 -2.50 3.81
CA LEU A 163 -3.39 -2.87 5.22
C LEU A 163 -3.51 -1.60 6.05
N ILE A 164 -4.73 -1.33 6.48
CA ILE A 164 -5.11 -0.11 7.18
C ILE A 164 -5.67 -0.54 8.54
N PHE A 165 -5.17 0.09 9.59
CA PHE A 165 -5.67 -0.09 10.96
C PHE A 165 -6.33 1.20 11.44
N ASN A 166 -7.49 1.07 12.10
CA ASN A 166 -8.08 2.21 12.81
C ASN A 166 -7.39 2.37 14.17
N TYR A 167 -6.83 3.53 14.42
CA TYR A 167 -6.25 3.87 15.72
C TYR A 167 -6.86 5.17 16.24
N LYS A 168 -7.54 5.09 17.38
CA LYS A 168 -8.22 6.24 18.03
C LYS A 168 -9.12 7.03 17.06
N GLY A 169 -9.88 6.31 16.22
CA GLY A 169 -10.81 6.90 15.26
C GLY A 169 -10.17 7.40 13.95
N LYS A 170 -8.87 7.17 13.74
CA LYS A 170 -8.17 7.50 12.50
C LYS A 170 -7.75 6.23 11.78
N ASN A 171 -7.99 6.17 10.49
CA ASN A 171 -7.48 5.11 9.63
C ASN A 171 -6.02 5.40 9.28
N VAL A 172 -5.11 4.56 9.77
CA VAL A 172 -3.67 4.70 9.60
C VAL A 172 -3.19 3.67 8.60
N LEU A 173 -2.62 4.16 7.50
CA LEU A 173 -2.04 3.34 6.45
C LEU A 173 -0.61 2.94 6.82
N LYS A 174 -0.16 1.82 6.27
CA LYS A 174 1.25 1.44 6.33
C LYS A 174 2.12 2.47 5.60
N LYS A 175 3.29 2.80 6.16
CA LYS A 175 4.23 3.80 5.58
C LYS A 175 4.70 3.47 4.17
N SER A 176 4.78 2.19 3.84
CA SER A 176 5.14 1.70 2.50
C SER A 176 4.10 0.70 2.00
N ASP A 177 3.78 0.75 0.73
CA ASP A 177 2.82 -0.16 0.13
C ASP A 177 3.30 -1.62 0.19
N LEU A 178 2.36 -2.54 0.37
CA LEU A 178 2.59 -3.97 0.25
C LEU A 178 2.47 -4.41 -1.21
N ALA A 179 3.23 -5.44 -1.57
CA ALA A 179 3.21 -6.00 -2.92
C ALA A 179 1.80 -6.42 -3.34
N TYR A 180 1.49 -6.19 -4.59
CA TYR A 180 0.29 -6.66 -5.26
C TYR A 180 0.65 -7.92 -6.06
N LYS A 181 -0.06 -9.03 -5.79
CA LYS A 181 0.20 -10.31 -6.48
C LYS A 181 -0.97 -10.80 -7.34
N GLN A 182 -2.09 -10.10 -7.35
CA GLN A 182 -3.23 -10.46 -8.19
C GLN A 182 -2.91 -10.16 -9.66
N GLU A 183 -2.18 -11.05 -10.30
CA GLU A 183 -1.81 -10.94 -11.71
C GLU A 183 -2.50 -12.05 -12.50
N GLY A 184 -3.17 -11.63 -13.58
CA GLY A 184 -3.86 -12.54 -14.50
C GLY A 184 -5.33 -12.74 -14.18
N GLU A 185 -6.07 -13.09 -15.25
CA GLU A 185 -7.50 -13.35 -15.19
C GLU A 185 -7.75 -14.82 -14.87
N GLY A 186 -8.81 -15.07 -14.09
CA GLY A 186 -9.37 -16.38 -13.87
C GLY A 186 -8.63 -17.27 -12.86
N THR A 187 -7.59 -16.77 -12.19
CA THR A 187 -6.91 -17.51 -11.12
C THR A 187 -7.18 -16.89 -9.77
N SER A 188 -7.36 -17.75 -8.76
CA SER A 188 -7.61 -17.34 -7.39
C SER A 188 -6.30 -17.17 -6.60
N HIS A 189 -6.33 -16.23 -5.65
CA HIS A 189 -5.26 -15.98 -4.70
C HIS A 189 -5.80 -16.00 -3.27
N VAL A 190 -5.03 -16.49 -2.32
CA VAL A 190 -5.37 -16.47 -0.89
C VAL A 190 -4.59 -15.37 -0.18
N TYR A 191 -5.31 -14.52 0.53
CA TYR A 191 -4.78 -13.41 1.34
C TYR A 191 -4.91 -13.75 2.81
N ARG A 192 -3.81 -13.73 3.54
CA ARG A 192 -3.79 -13.96 5.00
C ARG A 192 -3.10 -12.82 5.72
N LEU A 193 -3.80 -12.27 6.71
CA LEU A 193 -3.28 -11.34 7.69
C LEU A 193 -3.21 -12.01 9.04
N VAL A 194 -2.07 -11.90 9.72
CA VAL A 194 -1.88 -12.34 11.10
C VAL A 194 -1.44 -11.16 11.94
N VAL A 195 -2.19 -10.85 13.00
CA VAL A 195 -1.89 -9.78 13.96
C VAL A 195 -1.64 -10.41 15.32
N LYS A 196 -0.44 -10.21 15.87
CA LYS A 196 0.02 -10.87 17.09
C LYS A 196 0.00 -9.94 18.32
N PRO A 197 -0.10 -10.51 19.55
CA PRO A 197 -0.13 -9.72 20.78
C PRO A 197 1.11 -8.89 21.06
N ASP A 198 2.22 -9.15 20.42
CA ASP A 198 3.45 -8.38 20.49
C ASP A 198 3.51 -7.20 19.50
N ASN A 199 2.37 -6.86 18.86
CA ASN A 199 2.25 -5.89 17.78
C ASN A 199 2.96 -6.29 16.47
N THR A 200 3.38 -7.54 16.32
CA THR A 200 3.88 -8.06 15.05
C THR A 200 2.72 -8.31 14.09
N VAL A 201 2.90 -7.90 12.85
CA VAL A 201 1.97 -8.12 11.75
C VAL A 201 2.66 -8.94 10.67
N LEU A 202 2.01 -10.02 10.23
CA LEU A 202 2.46 -10.86 9.13
C LEU A 202 1.40 -10.83 8.02
N VAL A 203 1.82 -10.65 6.78
CA VAL A 203 0.98 -10.79 5.59
C VAL A 203 1.55 -11.87 4.69
N GLU A 204 0.69 -12.81 4.33
CA GLU A 204 0.96 -13.87 3.36
C GLU A 204 -0.01 -13.74 2.18
N ILE A 205 0.49 -13.96 0.97
CA ILE A 205 -0.32 -14.12 -0.24
C ILE A 205 0.13 -15.41 -0.89
N ASP A 206 -0.80 -16.33 -1.17
CA ASP A 206 -0.53 -17.64 -1.74
C ASP A 206 0.43 -18.49 -0.88
N GLU A 207 0.27 -18.39 0.44
CA GLU A 207 1.15 -18.99 1.45
C GLU A 207 2.60 -18.46 1.43
N GLU A 208 2.91 -17.45 0.61
CA GLU A 208 4.22 -16.77 0.62
C GLU A 208 4.19 -15.53 1.54
N LYS A 209 5.22 -15.41 2.37
CA LYS A 209 5.39 -14.22 3.21
C LYS A 209 5.73 -13.00 2.38
N ILE A 210 4.80 -12.02 2.34
CA ILE A 210 4.98 -10.74 1.66
C ILE A 210 5.55 -9.68 2.60
N TYR A 211 5.16 -9.76 3.87
CA TYR A 211 5.56 -8.76 4.85
C TYR A 211 5.52 -9.36 6.26
N GLU A 212 6.49 -8.95 7.08
CA GLU A 212 6.49 -9.13 8.53
C GLU A 212 7.14 -7.90 9.17
N GLY A 213 6.46 -7.27 10.12
CA GLY A 213 6.93 -6.05 10.77
C GLY A 213 6.10 -5.66 11.98
N SER A 214 6.26 -4.42 12.44
CA SER A 214 5.69 -3.93 13.69
C SER A 214 4.71 -2.79 13.50
N LEU A 215 3.54 -2.84 14.17
CA LEU A 215 2.59 -1.74 14.22
C LEU A 215 3.21 -0.45 14.78
N LYS A 216 4.17 -0.56 15.70
CA LYS A 216 4.85 0.59 16.30
C LYS A 216 5.78 1.33 15.34
N GLU A 217 6.34 0.62 14.36
CA GLU A 217 7.39 1.16 13.48
C GLU A 217 6.87 1.48 12.09
N ASP A 218 6.01 0.61 11.54
CA ASP A 218 5.60 0.67 10.14
C ASP A 218 4.27 1.41 9.90
N TRP A 219 3.59 1.82 10.98
CA TRP A 219 2.43 2.70 10.97
C TRP A 219 2.68 3.94 11.83
N GLU A 220 2.10 5.07 11.46
CA GLU A 220 2.18 6.30 12.24
C GLU A 220 1.05 6.39 13.28
N MET A 221 0.95 5.35 14.13
CA MET A 221 -0.04 5.30 15.20
C MET A 221 0.38 6.10 16.43
N LEU A 222 1.69 6.07 16.74
CA LEU A 222 2.27 6.76 17.89
C LEU A 222 2.92 8.08 17.45
N ALA A 223 2.94 9.05 18.34
CA ALA A 223 3.75 10.24 18.16
C ALA A 223 5.24 9.85 18.01
N ALA A 224 6.03 10.68 17.33
CA ALA A 224 7.47 10.42 17.20
C ALA A 224 8.16 10.39 18.58
N LYS A 225 9.09 9.47 18.80
CA LYS A 225 9.83 9.35 20.07
C LYS A 225 10.66 10.58 20.37
N GLU A 226 11.18 11.21 19.31
CA GLU A 226 12.01 12.41 19.39
C GLU A 226 11.44 13.48 18.46
N ILE A 227 11.50 14.71 18.90
CA ILE A 227 11.14 15.89 18.10
C ILE A 227 12.32 16.87 18.07
N SER A 228 12.33 17.76 17.11
CA SER A 228 13.28 18.88 17.13
C SER A 228 12.97 19.78 18.31
N ASP A 229 13.98 20.18 19.07
CA ASP A 229 13.83 21.08 20.21
C ASP A 229 13.28 22.43 19.74
N PRO A 230 12.07 22.84 20.14
CA PRO A 230 11.46 24.11 19.73
C PRO A 230 12.22 25.34 20.27
N ASP A 231 13.02 25.16 21.31
CA ASP A 231 13.82 26.22 21.94
C ASP A 231 15.21 26.35 21.33
N ASP A 232 15.71 25.33 20.63
CA ASP A 232 16.99 25.34 19.94
C ASP A 232 16.83 26.09 18.60
N LYS A 233 17.27 27.34 18.59
CA LYS A 233 17.14 28.21 17.42
C LYS A 233 18.46 28.30 16.67
N LYS A 234 18.36 28.40 15.36
CA LYS A 234 19.51 28.60 14.50
C LYS A 234 20.31 29.84 14.96
N PRO A 235 21.61 29.69 15.26
CA PRO A 235 22.47 30.82 15.56
C PRO A 235 22.47 31.86 14.42
N SER A 236 22.42 33.12 14.74
CA SER A 236 22.39 34.18 13.73
C SER A 236 23.66 34.28 12.89
N ASP A 237 24.75 33.70 13.38
CA ASP A 237 26.05 33.58 12.71
C ASP A 237 26.26 32.26 11.99
N TRP A 238 25.22 31.42 11.86
CA TRP A 238 25.30 30.16 11.14
C TRP A 238 25.30 30.39 9.64
N VAL A 239 26.28 29.84 8.96
CA VAL A 239 26.47 30.00 7.53
C VAL A 239 26.02 28.71 6.81
N ASP A 240 24.92 28.82 6.05
CA ASP A 240 24.36 27.73 5.25
C ASP A 240 24.89 27.70 3.81
N ASP A 241 25.46 28.83 3.35
CA ASP A 241 25.97 28.92 1.98
C ASP A 241 27.33 28.23 1.87
N SER A 242 27.40 27.17 1.09
CA SER A 242 28.64 26.43 0.83
C SER A 242 29.62 27.18 -0.06
N MET A 243 29.14 28.20 -0.78
CA MET A 243 29.94 29.03 -1.68
C MET A 243 29.76 30.47 -1.33
N MET A 244 30.84 31.25 -1.41
CA MET A 244 30.83 32.70 -1.22
C MET A 244 31.54 33.36 -2.39
N ASP A 245 31.31 34.65 -2.56
CA ASP A 245 32.04 35.45 -3.52
C ASP A 245 33.49 35.57 -3.07
N ASP A 246 34.42 35.41 -4.01
CA ASP A 246 35.84 35.54 -3.74
C ASP A 246 36.16 37.03 -3.42
N PRO A 247 36.56 37.37 -2.17
CA PRO A 247 36.81 38.74 -1.79
C PRO A 247 38.06 39.35 -2.52
N GLU A 248 38.89 38.49 -3.11
CA GLU A 248 40.06 38.92 -3.86
C GLU A 248 39.77 39.11 -5.34
N ASP A 249 38.69 38.55 -5.85
CA ASP A 249 38.28 38.69 -7.25
C ASP A 249 37.57 40.03 -7.47
N LYS A 250 38.25 40.90 -8.19
CA LYS A 250 37.76 42.25 -8.52
C LYS A 250 37.62 42.38 -10.04
N LYS A 251 36.56 43.09 -10.42
CA LYS A 251 36.34 43.41 -11.83
C LYS A 251 37.61 44.09 -12.40
N PRO A 252 38.24 43.54 -13.43
CA PRO A 252 39.34 44.17 -14.10
C PRO A 252 38.96 45.54 -14.66
N ALA A 253 39.85 46.55 -14.53
CA ALA A 253 39.54 47.90 -14.98
C ALA A 253 39.33 48.00 -16.51
N ASP A 254 39.81 47.00 -17.24
CA ASP A 254 39.69 46.84 -18.71
C ASP A 254 38.52 45.92 -19.11
N TRP A 255 37.63 45.57 -18.18
CA TRP A 255 36.48 44.75 -18.48
C TRP A 255 35.37 45.56 -19.14
N VAL A 256 35.04 45.20 -20.37
CA VAL A 256 34.07 45.93 -21.19
C VAL A 256 32.74 45.21 -21.19
N GLU A 257 31.71 45.85 -20.60
CA GLU A 257 30.32 45.32 -20.52
C GLU A 257 29.41 45.93 -21.59
N GLU A 258 29.89 47.02 -22.29
CA GLU A 258 29.11 47.61 -23.37
C GLU A 258 29.13 46.69 -24.58
N LYS A 259 27.97 46.06 -24.87
CA LYS A 259 27.81 45.17 -25.99
C LYS A 259 27.96 45.88 -27.34
N ARG A 260 27.61 47.15 -27.41
CA ARG A 260 27.65 47.95 -28.61
C ARG A 260 28.50 49.20 -28.38
N MET A 261 29.19 49.62 -29.40
CA MET A 261 29.97 50.86 -29.41
C MET A 261 29.59 51.70 -30.62
N VAL A 262 29.82 53.02 -30.52
CA VAL A 262 29.62 53.93 -31.64
C VAL A 262 30.58 53.57 -32.77
N ASP A 263 30.11 53.48 -34.00
CA ASP A 263 30.93 53.25 -35.16
C ASP A 263 31.63 54.51 -35.60
N THR A 264 32.85 54.67 -35.12
CA THR A 264 33.71 55.84 -35.44
C THR A 264 34.13 55.90 -36.89
N ASP A 265 33.98 54.81 -37.67
CA ASP A 265 34.32 54.76 -39.07
C ASP A 265 33.11 55.17 -39.95
N ALA A 266 31.95 55.25 -39.38
CA ALA A 266 30.72 55.68 -40.07
C ALA A 266 30.84 57.17 -40.41
N LYS A 267 30.48 57.51 -41.62
CA LYS A 267 30.47 58.90 -42.08
C LYS A 267 29.03 59.32 -42.29
N LYS A 268 28.75 60.61 -41.97
CA LYS A 268 27.50 61.24 -42.29
C LYS A 268 27.24 61.11 -43.79
N PRO A 269 26.10 60.55 -44.26
CA PRO A 269 25.76 60.50 -45.66
C PRO A 269 25.72 61.91 -46.28
N ASP A 270 26.17 62.01 -47.52
CA ASP A 270 26.25 63.30 -48.22
C ASP A 270 24.84 63.94 -48.48
N ASP A 271 23.80 63.13 -48.43
CA ASP A 271 22.39 63.47 -48.61
C ASP A 271 21.62 63.66 -47.31
N TRP A 272 22.30 63.65 -46.15
CA TRP A 272 21.68 63.90 -44.83
C TRP A 272 21.53 65.39 -44.56
N ASP A 273 20.30 65.82 -44.34
CA ASP A 273 19.99 67.20 -44.01
C ASP A 273 19.64 67.37 -42.53
N ASP A 274 20.51 68.08 -41.77
CA ASP A 274 20.30 68.26 -40.34
C ASP A 274 19.03 69.06 -39.98
N GLU A 275 18.45 69.83 -40.94
CA GLU A 275 17.22 70.58 -40.73
C GLU A 275 15.97 69.69 -40.90
N GLU A 276 16.06 68.66 -41.79
CA GLU A 276 14.94 67.75 -42.05
C GLU A 276 15.08 66.45 -41.29
N ASP A 277 16.31 65.91 -41.16
CA ASP A 277 16.59 64.59 -40.56
C ASP A 277 17.10 64.62 -39.13
N GLY A 278 17.39 65.83 -38.61
CA GLY A 278 17.95 66.05 -37.29
C GLY A 278 19.48 65.87 -37.26
N GLU A 279 20.08 66.12 -36.12
CA GLU A 279 21.55 66.03 -35.92
C GLU A 279 22.01 64.57 -36.16
N TRP A 280 22.94 64.36 -37.04
CA TRP A 280 23.42 63.00 -37.39
C TRP A 280 24.22 62.40 -36.24
N GLU A 281 23.80 61.19 -35.80
CA GLU A 281 24.53 60.39 -34.85
C GLU A 281 25.09 59.13 -35.55
N ALA A 282 26.34 58.83 -35.26
CA ALA A 282 26.97 57.67 -35.85
C ALA A 282 26.27 56.38 -35.33
N PRO A 283 25.95 55.42 -36.21
CA PRO A 283 25.34 54.15 -35.83
C PRO A 283 26.26 53.37 -34.88
N THR A 284 25.64 52.52 -34.09
CA THR A 284 26.41 51.63 -33.19
C THR A 284 26.71 50.30 -33.88
N LYS A 285 27.90 49.76 -33.61
CA LYS A 285 28.37 48.45 -34.02
C LYS A 285 28.63 47.57 -32.82
N ASP A 286 28.71 46.27 -33.03
CA ASP A 286 29.10 45.34 -31.98
C ASP A 286 30.47 45.67 -31.44
N ASN A 287 30.62 45.69 -30.13
CA ASN A 287 31.86 46.00 -29.49
C ASN A 287 32.79 44.80 -29.45
N PRO A 288 33.89 44.74 -30.21
CA PRO A 288 34.77 43.58 -30.21
C PRO A 288 35.50 43.38 -28.86
N GLY A 289 35.46 44.36 -27.98
CA GLY A 289 35.97 44.23 -26.62
C GLY A 289 34.98 43.73 -25.59
N TYR A 290 33.74 43.48 -26.00
CA TYR A 290 32.70 43.01 -25.07
C TYR A 290 33.05 41.63 -24.49
N LYS A 291 33.11 41.54 -23.18
CA LYS A 291 33.50 40.32 -22.44
C LYS A 291 32.32 39.69 -21.68
N GLY A 292 31.09 40.21 -21.85
CA GLY A 292 29.92 39.81 -21.07
C GLY A 292 29.80 40.56 -19.75
N ASP A 293 28.72 40.36 -19.05
CA ASP A 293 28.53 40.89 -17.72
C ASP A 293 29.53 40.25 -16.77
N TRP A 294 30.26 41.06 -16.02
CA TRP A 294 31.23 40.53 -15.06
C TRP A 294 30.50 39.97 -13.82
N SER A 295 30.89 38.79 -13.39
CA SER A 295 30.43 38.19 -12.14
C SER A 295 31.62 37.76 -11.28
N VAL A 296 31.50 38.01 -9.99
CA VAL A 296 32.52 37.56 -9.03
C VAL A 296 32.65 36.07 -9.02
N LYS A 297 33.86 35.55 -9.00
CA LYS A 297 34.15 34.15 -8.88
C LYS A 297 33.61 33.61 -7.55
N ARG A 298 32.91 32.50 -7.58
CA ARG A 298 32.45 31.80 -6.39
C ARG A 298 33.53 30.83 -5.88
N ILE A 299 33.86 30.94 -4.60
CA ILE A 299 34.81 30.02 -3.92
C ILE A 299 34.10 29.31 -2.77
N SER A 300 34.69 28.21 -2.31
CA SER A 300 34.18 27.49 -1.12
C SER A 300 34.20 28.43 0.08
N ASN A 301 33.05 28.48 0.78
CA ASN A 301 32.91 29.30 1.98
C ASN A 301 33.55 28.60 3.18
N PRO A 302 34.65 29.09 3.75
CA PRO A 302 35.29 28.49 4.91
C PRO A 302 34.45 28.54 6.19
N GLY A 303 33.44 29.43 6.22
CA GLY A 303 32.47 29.52 7.31
C GLY A 303 31.32 28.54 7.23
N TYR A 304 31.21 27.79 6.12
CA TYR A 304 30.12 26.83 5.92
C TYR A 304 30.17 25.70 6.94
N LYS A 305 29.06 25.51 7.66
CA LYS A 305 28.92 24.50 8.73
C LYS A 305 27.90 23.39 8.39
N GLY A 306 27.39 23.35 7.16
CA GLY A 306 26.28 22.52 6.77
C GLY A 306 24.93 23.17 7.04
N PHE A 307 23.85 22.46 6.66
CA PHE A 307 22.50 22.91 7.05
C PHE A 307 22.32 22.78 8.55
N TRP A 308 21.74 23.82 9.17
CA TRP A 308 21.46 23.76 10.60
C TRP A 308 20.24 22.87 10.87
N GLU A 309 20.38 22.02 11.87
CA GLU A 309 19.28 21.21 12.39
C GLU A 309 19.20 21.38 13.90
N ALA A 310 17.98 21.61 14.41
CA ALA A 310 17.75 21.68 15.85
C ALA A 310 18.08 20.34 16.51
N LYS A 311 18.58 20.39 17.74
CA LYS A 311 18.82 19.19 18.56
C LYS A 311 17.54 18.37 18.67
N LYS A 312 17.70 17.04 18.73
CA LYS A 312 16.57 16.16 19.03
C LYS A 312 16.41 16.04 20.55
N ILE A 313 15.17 16.17 21.00
CA ILE A 313 14.76 15.95 22.38
C ILE A 313 13.66 14.88 22.44
N ALA A 314 13.53 14.24 23.59
CA ALA A 314 12.43 13.31 23.82
C ALA A 314 11.08 14.05 23.65
N ASN A 315 10.17 13.45 22.89
CA ASN A 315 8.85 14.01 22.68
C ASN A 315 7.96 13.77 23.92
N PRO A 316 7.49 14.83 24.60
CA PRO A 316 6.63 14.69 25.77
C PRO A 316 5.25 14.09 25.46
N GLU A 317 4.83 14.15 24.19
CA GLU A 317 3.55 13.56 23.73
C GLU A 317 3.69 12.06 23.34
N TYR A 318 4.92 11.53 23.33
CA TYR A 318 5.13 10.11 23.06
C TYR A 318 4.69 9.26 24.24
N VAL A 319 3.76 8.34 23.97
CA VAL A 319 3.35 7.29 24.90
C VAL A 319 3.58 5.95 24.22
N ASP A 320 4.38 5.08 24.84
CA ASP A 320 4.57 3.71 24.35
C ASP A 320 3.34 2.87 24.69
N GLU A 321 2.48 2.68 23.72
CA GLU A 321 1.26 1.88 23.84
C GLU A 321 1.57 0.42 23.49
N GLU A 322 1.38 -0.48 24.45
CA GLU A 322 1.76 -1.90 24.29
C GLU A 322 0.73 -2.69 23.45
N ALA A 323 -0.52 -2.26 23.41
CA ALA A 323 -1.62 -3.03 22.84
C ALA A 323 -2.22 -2.41 21.57
N LEU A 324 -1.37 -1.93 20.66
CA LEU A 324 -1.82 -1.38 19.36
C LEU A 324 -2.57 -2.41 18.50
N TYR A 325 -2.26 -3.70 18.67
CA TYR A 325 -2.87 -4.82 17.97
C TYR A 325 -4.31 -5.09 18.40
N SER A 326 -4.72 -4.61 19.58
CA SER A 326 -5.93 -5.06 20.27
C SER A 326 -7.12 -4.16 19.99
N TYR A 327 -8.21 -4.78 19.60
CA TYR A 327 -9.52 -4.16 19.47
C TYR A 327 -10.52 -4.85 20.39
N ALA A 328 -11.34 -4.03 21.04
CA ALA A 328 -12.32 -4.54 22.01
C ALA A 328 -13.50 -5.25 21.37
N ASP A 329 -13.82 -4.89 20.12
CA ASP A 329 -15.00 -5.40 19.42
C ASP A 329 -14.72 -5.62 17.93
N PHE A 330 -14.91 -6.88 17.50
CA PHE A 330 -15.09 -7.28 16.12
C PHE A 330 -16.45 -7.94 16.01
N GLY A 331 -17.32 -7.49 15.13
CA GLY A 331 -18.69 -7.99 15.02
C GLY A 331 -19.23 -7.98 13.61
N PHE A 332 -18.45 -7.53 12.62
CA PHE A 332 -18.78 -7.67 11.19
C PHE A 332 -17.55 -7.87 10.31
N ILE A 333 -17.78 -8.48 9.15
CA ILE A 333 -16.91 -8.45 7.98
C ILE A 333 -17.73 -7.98 6.78
N GLY A 334 -17.11 -7.25 5.84
CA GLY A 334 -17.81 -6.82 4.63
C GLY A 334 -16.89 -6.41 3.52
N PHE A 335 -17.46 -6.41 2.32
CA PHE A 335 -16.89 -5.89 1.09
C PHE A 335 -17.55 -4.55 0.77
N ASP A 336 -16.78 -3.50 0.67
CA ASP A 336 -17.20 -2.16 0.26
C ASP A 336 -16.25 -1.69 -0.83
N LEU A 337 -16.64 -1.97 -2.07
CA LEU A 337 -15.74 -1.92 -3.22
C LEU A 337 -16.34 -1.02 -4.30
N TRP A 338 -15.48 -0.25 -4.96
CA TRP A 338 -15.73 0.27 -6.29
C TRP A 338 -15.01 -0.59 -7.31
N GLN A 339 -15.66 -0.93 -8.41
CA GLN A 339 -15.03 -1.67 -9.52
C GLN A 339 -15.47 -1.13 -10.87
N VAL A 340 -14.50 -0.76 -11.73
CA VAL A 340 -14.73 -0.39 -13.13
C VAL A 340 -15.13 -1.63 -13.93
N LYS A 341 -14.47 -2.76 -13.68
CA LYS A 341 -14.85 -4.07 -14.23
C LYS A 341 -15.25 -4.99 -13.08
N GLY A 342 -16.50 -5.45 -13.13
CA GLY A 342 -16.98 -6.51 -12.24
C GLY A 342 -16.41 -7.87 -12.63
N GLY A 343 -16.71 -8.91 -11.84
CA GLY A 343 -16.25 -10.27 -12.05
C GLY A 343 -15.27 -10.76 -11.00
N THR A 344 -15.07 -10.01 -9.90
CA THR A 344 -14.29 -10.50 -8.76
C THR A 344 -15.12 -11.46 -7.94
N ILE A 345 -14.58 -12.65 -7.66
CA ILE A 345 -15.20 -13.68 -6.83
C ILE A 345 -14.44 -13.77 -5.52
N PHE A 346 -15.16 -13.77 -4.40
CA PHE A 346 -14.62 -13.95 -3.05
C PHE A 346 -15.16 -15.25 -2.45
N ASP A 347 -14.29 -15.97 -1.76
CA ASP A 347 -14.64 -17.24 -1.13
C ASP A 347 -13.69 -17.58 0.02
N ASN A 348 -13.95 -18.71 0.69
CA ASN A 348 -13.09 -19.32 1.70
C ASN A 348 -12.62 -18.35 2.77
N ILE A 349 -13.57 -17.57 3.33
CA ILE A 349 -13.32 -16.58 4.37
C ILE A 349 -13.22 -17.26 5.73
N ILE A 350 -12.21 -16.90 6.53
CA ILE A 350 -12.10 -17.32 7.94
C ILE A 350 -11.49 -16.21 8.80
N ILE A 351 -12.06 -16.01 9.99
CA ILE A 351 -11.52 -15.21 11.08
C ILE A 351 -11.33 -16.13 12.28
N THR A 352 -10.11 -16.28 12.75
CA THR A 352 -9.76 -17.26 13.79
C THR A 352 -8.55 -16.79 14.63
N ASP A 353 -8.33 -17.41 15.78
CA ASP A 353 -7.09 -17.33 16.55
C ASP A 353 -6.25 -18.63 16.44
N ASP A 354 -6.58 -19.49 15.48
CA ASP A 354 -5.89 -20.76 15.24
C ASP A 354 -5.40 -20.89 13.79
N LYS A 355 -4.09 -20.88 13.63
CA LYS A 355 -3.46 -21.05 12.31
C LYS A 355 -3.84 -22.37 11.63
N SER A 356 -4.04 -23.44 12.40
CA SER A 356 -4.38 -24.75 11.83
C SER A 356 -5.75 -24.75 11.15
N GLU A 357 -6.71 -23.97 11.67
CA GLU A 357 -8.01 -23.78 11.04
C GLU A 357 -7.89 -22.95 9.75
N ALA A 358 -7.11 -21.88 9.75
CA ALA A 358 -6.83 -21.10 8.55
C ALA A 358 -6.13 -21.95 7.46
N ASP A 359 -5.21 -22.83 7.85
CA ASP A 359 -4.50 -23.74 6.93
C ASP A 359 -5.44 -24.77 6.26
N VAL A 360 -6.58 -25.12 6.89
CA VAL A 360 -7.61 -25.95 6.23
C VAL A 360 -8.20 -25.24 5.02
N PHE A 361 -8.52 -23.94 5.17
CA PHE A 361 -9.03 -23.11 4.08
C PHE A 361 -7.97 -22.83 3.00
N ALA A 362 -6.72 -22.62 3.38
CA ALA A 362 -5.62 -22.45 2.43
C ALA A 362 -5.40 -23.73 1.57
N LYS A 363 -5.56 -24.91 2.15
CA LYS A 363 -5.46 -26.17 1.39
C LYS A 363 -6.58 -26.31 0.37
N LYS A 364 -7.81 -25.87 0.68
CA LYS A 364 -8.91 -25.86 -0.31
C LYS A 364 -8.56 -24.94 -1.48
N TRP A 365 -8.13 -23.71 -1.18
CA TRP A 365 -7.67 -22.79 -2.20
C TRP A 365 -6.55 -23.39 -3.07
N LYS A 366 -5.54 -24.01 -2.46
CA LYS A 366 -4.41 -24.60 -3.19
C LYS A 366 -4.84 -25.67 -4.17
N ALA A 367 -5.74 -26.57 -3.76
CA ALA A 367 -6.28 -27.60 -4.64
C ALA A 367 -7.05 -26.99 -5.83
N LEU A 368 -7.84 -25.92 -5.59
CA LEU A 368 -8.55 -25.21 -6.65
C LEU A 368 -7.57 -24.47 -7.57
N SER A 369 -6.59 -23.76 -7.04
CA SER A 369 -5.62 -22.99 -7.84
C SER A 369 -4.79 -23.85 -8.80
N GLU A 370 -4.48 -25.09 -8.42
CA GLU A 370 -3.82 -26.06 -9.31
C GLU A 370 -4.71 -26.43 -10.51
N VAL A 371 -6.02 -26.60 -10.30
CA VAL A 371 -7.00 -26.89 -11.36
C VAL A 371 -7.18 -25.66 -12.27
N GLU A 372 -7.30 -24.48 -11.68
CA GLU A 372 -7.41 -23.20 -12.44
C GLU A 372 -6.20 -22.98 -13.33
N ALA A 373 -4.99 -23.19 -12.80
CA ALA A 373 -3.74 -23.04 -13.56
C ALA A 373 -3.66 -24.04 -14.73
N ALA A 374 -4.11 -25.29 -14.52
CA ALA A 374 -4.13 -26.31 -15.57
C ALA A 374 -5.12 -25.93 -16.69
N LYS A 375 -6.33 -25.51 -16.33
CA LYS A 375 -7.36 -25.10 -17.30
C LYS A 375 -6.97 -23.83 -18.07
N LYS A 376 -6.33 -22.87 -17.39
CA LYS A 376 -5.80 -21.68 -18.03
C LYS A 376 -4.75 -22.01 -19.07
N LYS A 377 -3.81 -22.87 -18.71
CA LYS A 377 -2.74 -23.32 -19.62
C LYS A 377 -3.31 -24.00 -20.87
N GLU A 378 -4.29 -24.89 -20.69
CA GLU A 378 -4.98 -25.58 -21.80
C GLU A 378 -5.65 -24.57 -22.76
N GLU A 379 -6.33 -23.56 -22.20
CA GLU A 379 -6.98 -22.53 -23.01
C GLU A 379 -5.95 -21.65 -23.75
N ASP A 380 -4.86 -21.26 -23.08
CA ASP A 380 -3.81 -20.46 -23.70
C ASP A 380 -3.08 -21.22 -24.83
N GLU A 381 -2.90 -22.52 -24.67
CA GLU A 381 -2.36 -23.39 -25.72
C GLU A 381 -3.32 -23.52 -26.89
N ALA A 382 -4.63 -23.67 -26.63
CA ALA A 382 -5.65 -23.72 -27.68
C ALA A 382 -5.71 -22.40 -28.48
N LYS A 383 -5.68 -21.25 -27.83
CA LYS A 383 -5.64 -19.94 -28.49
C LYS A 383 -4.41 -19.74 -29.37
N LYS A 384 -3.24 -20.21 -28.92
CA LYS A 384 -2.01 -20.16 -29.73
C LYS A 384 -2.10 -21.05 -30.96
N ALA A 385 -2.77 -22.21 -30.86
CA ALA A 385 -2.96 -23.12 -31.98
C ALA A 385 -3.95 -22.56 -33.03
N GLU A 386 -4.92 -21.74 -32.60
CA GLU A 386 -5.91 -21.11 -33.48
C GLU A 386 -5.37 -19.85 -34.19
N THR A 387 -4.30 -19.22 -33.68
CA THR A 387 -3.66 -18.04 -34.30
C THR A 387 -2.56 -18.53 -35.24
N PRO A 388 -2.74 -18.53 -36.60
CA PRO A 388 -1.67 -18.92 -37.50
C PRO A 388 -0.55 -17.89 -37.38
N GLU A 389 0.68 -18.36 -37.16
CA GLU A 389 1.89 -17.53 -37.31
C GLU A 389 1.90 -16.94 -38.72
N THR A 390 1.55 -15.67 -38.84
CA THR A 390 1.93 -14.86 -40.00
C THR A 390 3.44 -14.73 -39.93
N LYS A 391 4.14 -15.63 -40.67
CA LYS A 391 5.55 -15.45 -41.00
C LYS A 391 5.67 -14.10 -41.68
N SER A 392 6.24 -13.12 -41.00
CA SER A 392 6.83 -11.96 -41.62
C SER A 392 8.00 -12.47 -42.46
N GLU A 393 7.85 -12.56 -43.77
CA GLU A 393 8.93 -12.61 -44.69
C GLU A 393 9.68 -11.28 -44.59
N ASP A 394 10.82 -11.31 -43.93
CA ASP A 394 11.82 -10.27 -44.04
C ASP A 394 12.23 -10.12 -45.51
N LYS A 395 11.74 -9.04 -46.13
CA LYS A 395 12.40 -8.49 -47.30
C LYS A 395 13.58 -7.65 -46.81
N GLU A 396 14.78 -8.19 -46.97
CA GLU A 396 16.01 -7.42 -47.12
C GLU A 396 15.82 -6.54 -48.37
N ASP A 397 15.72 -5.23 -48.18
CA ASP A 397 16.09 -4.25 -49.20
C ASP A 397 17.21 -3.40 -48.60
N ASP A 398 18.43 -3.69 -49.11
CA ASP A 398 19.54 -2.76 -49.17
C ASP A 398 19.07 -1.46 -49.80
N ASP A 399 19.39 -0.32 -49.23
CA ASP A 399 20.04 0.78 -49.94
C ASP A 399 20.49 1.91 -49.00
N ASP A 400 21.67 2.27 -49.25
CA ASP A 400 22.59 3.30 -48.84
C ASP A 400 21.99 4.71 -48.64
N ASP A 401 22.79 5.45 -47.87
CA ASP A 401 23.18 6.86 -48.00
C ASP A 401 22.46 7.94 -47.14
N ALA A 402 23.35 8.54 -46.38
CA ALA A 402 23.57 9.97 -46.19
C ALA A 402 22.87 10.75 -45.07
N GLU A 403 23.77 11.14 -44.17
CA GLU A 403 23.97 12.49 -43.60
C GLU A 403 22.89 13.22 -42.80
N ASP A 404 23.37 13.53 -41.60
CA ASP A 404 23.26 14.82 -40.91
C ASP A 404 21.90 15.47 -40.73
N ASP A 405 21.46 15.52 -39.50
CA ASP A 405 21.23 16.79 -38.79
C ASP A 405 20.73 16.56 -37.38
N LYS A 406 21.50 17.03 -36.41
CA LYS A 406 20.97 17.41 -35.10
C LYS A 406 20.22 18.72 -35.23
N PRO A 407 19.15 18.94 -34.48
CA PRO A 407 19.29 19.96 -33.43
C PRO A 407 18.67 19.61 -32.08
N ASP A 408 19.42 19.99 -31.09
CA ASP A 408 19.13 20.77 -29.89
C ASP A 408 17.75 20.60 -29.18
N SER A 409 17.95 20.21 -27.95
CA SER A 409 17.34 20.69 -26.69
C SER A 409 16.34 21.84 -26.78
N GLU A 410 15.26 21.74 -26.03
CA GLU A 410 14.84 22.66 -24.94
C GLU A 410 13.49 22.25 -24.38
N GLU A 411 13.52 22.05 -23.08
CA GLU A 411 12.68 22.63 -22.03
C GLU A 411 11.12 22.68 -22.22
N MET A 412 10.39 22.00 -21.40
CA MET A 412 9.71 22.60 -20.21
C MET A 412 9.27 21.51 -19.24
#